data_58b2e94c39a4b93189597c3f5e37e1c6
#
_entry.id   58b2e94c39a4b93189597c3f5e37e1c6
#
_cell.length_a   1.000
_cell.length_b   1.000
_cell.length_c   1.000
_cell.angle_alpha   90.00
_cell.angle_beta   90.00
_cell.angle_gamma   90.00
#
_symmetry.space_group_name_H-M   'P 1'
#
loop_
_entity.id
_entity.type
_entity.pdbx_description
1 polymer ?
#
loop_
_entity_poly.entity_id
_entity_poly.type
_entity_poly.pdbx_seq_one_letter_code
_entity_poly.pdbx_strand_id
1 'polypeptide(L)'
;DGGDIVFKVDSNSDTLSAFRGKKHYKAQNGAPGGPKNCSGKRGQDLIISIPPGTQIFNSDTGELLCDLVESGTQTTLLKGGKGGLGNVRFKSASKQRPTYAQKGIAGTSLNLRLELKLIAHVGLVGFPNAGKSTLISVLSNARPKIAPYAFTTLIPNLGVVQVGQFQEFVMADIPGIISGASEGKGLGLDFLRHLERTKFLLFVLDTTYDIHEQYQELRHELAHFSNELAQKDFGIALNKIDAGQAPEFNAPQARFILPISAATTQNTGQLLQLLAQALHLG
;
A
#
# COMPACT_ATOMS: atom_id res chain seq x y z
N ASP A 1 -5.00 -5.97 -34.25
CA ASP A 1 -5.30 -5.23 -33.04
C ASP A 1 -4.01 -4.89 -32.31
N GLY A 2 -3.97 -3.78 -31.59
CA GLY A 2 -2.90 -3.41 -30.67
C GLY A 2 -2.96 -4.22 -29.38
N GLY A 3 -1.88 -4.14 -28.57
CA GLY A 3 -1.85 -4.68 -27.21
C GLY A 3 -2.57 -3.77 -26.22
N ASP A 4 -3.01 -4.33 -25.13
CA ASP A 4 -3.67 -3.63 -24.03
C ASP A 4 -2.63 -3.11 -23.02
N ILE A 5 -3.02 -2.16 -22.15
CA ILE A 5 -2.23 -1.74 -20.99
C ILE A 5 -2.89 -2.30 -19.75
N VAL A 6 -2.14 -3.15 -19.05
CA VAL A 6 -2.60 -3.89 -17.87
C VAL A 6 -1.75 -3.49 -16.68
N PHE A 7 -2.38 -3.07 -15.59
CA PHE A 7 -1.72 -2.89 -14.30
C PHE A 7 -1.81 -4.17 -13.49
N LYS A 8 -0.68 -4.59 -12.93
CA LYS A 8 -0.57 -5.78 -12.08
C LYS A 8 0.02 -5.38 -10.73
N VAL A 9 -0.66 -5.79 -9.65
CA VAL A 9 -0.14 -5.59 -8.30
C VAL A 9 0.94 -6.61 -8.01
N ASP A 10 2.12 -6.11 -7.64
CA ASP A 10 3.30 -6.92 -7.31
C ASP A 10 3.74 -6.61 -5.88
N SER A 11 3.65 -7.62 -5.00
CA SER A 11 4.05 -7.51 -3.59
C SER A 11 5.55 -7.32 -3.37
N ASN A 12 6.37 -7.57 -4.39
CA ASN A 12 7.81 -7.32 -4.33
C ASN A 12 8.18 -5.84 -4.63
N SER A 13 7.18 -5.01 -4.92
CA SER A 13 7.38 -3.60 -5.18
C SER A 13 6.71 -2.76 -4.10
N ASP A 14 7.52 -1.97 -3.36
CA ASP A 14 7.04 -1.14 -2.25
C ASP A 14 7.00 0.35 -2.58
N THR A 15 7.46 0.73 -3.76
CA THR A 15 7.57 2.15 -4.15
C THR A 15 7.18 2.39 -5.61
N LEU A 16 6.76 3.63 -5.90
CA LEU A 16 6.55 4.10 -7.28
C LEU A 16 7.83 4.67 -7.92
N SER A 17 9.01 4.35 -7.38
CA SER A 17 10.29 4.89 -7.86
C SER A 17 10.58 4.55 -9.33
N ALA A 18 10.13 3.40 -9.81
CA ALA A 18 10.27 2.96 -11.20
C ALA A 18 9.62 3.92 -12.21
N PHE A 19 8.65 4.73 -11.77
CA PHE A 19 7.94 5.67 -12.62
C PHE A 19 8.61 7.05 -12.71
N ARG A 20 9.62 7.36 -11.88
CA ARG A 20 10.29 8.67 -11.88
C ARG A 20 11.05 8.97 -13.17
N GLY A 21 11.65 7.95 -13.81
CA GLY A 21 12.47 8.12 -15.00
C GLY A 21 11.72 7.96 -16.32
N LYS A 22 10.66 7.18 -16.34
CA LYS A 22 9.91 6.84 -17.57
C LYS A 22 8.49 7.37 -17.47
N LYS A 23 8.17 8.36 -18.30
CA LYS A 23 6.85 9.02 -18.29
C LYS A 23 5.86 8.48 -19.34
N HIS A 24 6.35 7.75 -20.34
CA HIS A 24 5.53 7.27 -21.43
C HIS A 24 5.55 5.75 -21.50
N TYR A 25 4.38 5.17 -21.49
CA TYR A 25 4.16 3.74 -21.57
C TYR A 25 3.27 3.46 -22.78
N LYS A 26 3.72 2.58 -23.66
CA LYS A 26 3.01 2.24 -24.89
C LYS A 26 3.04 0.74 -25.10
N ALA A 27 1.85 0.13 -25.23
CA ALA A 27 1.74 -1.25 -25.67
C ALA A 27 2.13 -1.40 -27.14
N GLN A 28 2.43 -2.60 -27.56
CA GLN A 28 2.89 -2.87 -28.91
C GLN A 28 1.73 -2.69 -29.91
N ASN A 29 2.03 -2.03 -31.02
CA ASN A 29 1.08 -1.96 -32.14
C ASN A 29 0.90 -3.34 -32.78
N GLY A 30 -0.30 -3.61 -33.27
CA GLY A 30 -0.53 -4.78 -34.13
C GLY A 30 0.25 -4.67 -35.44
N ALA A 31 0.67 -5.80 -35.96
CA ALA A 31 1.29 -5.89 -37.26
C ALA A 31 0.26 -5.66 -38.38
N PRO A 32 0.63 -5.05 -39.49
CA PRO A 32 -0.25 -4.96 -40.68
C PRO A 32 -0.55 -6.36 -41.23
N GLY A 33 -1.73 -6.50 -41.82
CA GLY A 33 -2.07 -7.69 -42.59
C GLY A 33 -1.23 -7.83 -43.81
N GLY A 34 -1.00 -9.06 -44.26
CA GLY A 34 -0.22 -9.40 -45.43
C GLY A 34 -1.07 -9.77 -46.65
N PRO A 35 -0.45 -10.02 -47.81
CA PRO A 35 -1.12 -10.56 -48.99
C PRO A 35 -1.65 -11.98 -48.71
N LYS A 36 -2.45 -12.51 -49.65
CA LYS A 36 -3.00 -13.87 -49.57
C LYS A 36 -3.85 -14.14 -48.30
N ASN A 37 -4.67 -13.16 -47.90
CA ASN A 37 -5.62 -13.26 -46.77
C ASN A 37 -4.93 -13.49 -45.39
N CYS A 38 -3.69 -13.01 -45.24
CA CYS A 38 -2.97 -13.12 -43.97
C CYS A 38 -3.36 -11.97 -43.05
N SER A 39 -3.89 -12.29 -41.87
CA SER A 39 -4.14 -11.33 -40.79
C SER A 39 -2.84 -10.93 -40.10
N GLY A 40 -2.69 -9.66 -39.75
CA GLY A 40 -1.58 -9.18 -38.95
C GLY A 40 -1.62 -9.75 -37.54
N LYS A 41 -0.44 -9.96 -36.95
CA LYS A 41 -0.30 -10.43 -35.57
C LYS A 41 -0.75 -9.34 -34.60
N ARG A 42 -1.48 -9.72 -33.54
CA ARG A 42 -1.85 -8.82 -32.45
C ARG A 42 -0.58 -8.31 -31.74
N GLY A 43 -0.57 -7.04 -31.36
CA GLY A 43 0.46 -6.48 -30.50
C GLY A 43 0.46 -7.13 -29.11
N GLN A 44 1.61 -7.19 -28.48
CA GLN A 44 1.73 -7.67 -27.12
C GLN A 44 1.18 -6.66 -26.12
N ASP A 45 0.52 -7.14 -25.09
CA ASP A 45 0.04 -6.34 -23.99
C ASP A 45 1.23 -5.81 -23.17
N LEU A 46 1.10 -4.60 -22.64
CA LEU A 46 2.06 -4.02 -21.72
C LEU A 46 1.57 -4.22 -20.29
N ILE A 47 2.29 -5.03 -19.55
CA ILE A 47 2.04 -5.22 -18.11
C ILE A 47 2.90 -4.23 -17.33
N ILE A 48 2.27 -3.42 -16.49
CA ILE A 48 2.90 -2.44 -15.62
C ILE A 48 2.74 -2.92 -14.19
N SER A 49 3.85 -3.31 -13.55
CA SER A 49 3.86 -3.70 -12.13
C SER A 49 3.79 -2.47 -11.25
N ILE A 50 2.90 -2.51 -10.26
CA ILE A 50 2.70 -1.46 -9.25
C ILE A 50 2.63 -2.09 -7.87
N PRO A 51 3.03 -1.35 -6.81
CA PRO A 51 2.89 -1.81 -5.44
C PRO A 51 1.42 -1.90 -5.02
N PRO A 52 1.11 -2.78 -4.04
CA PRO A 52 -0.23 -2.84 -3.44
C PRO A 52 -0.60 -1.50 -2.78
N GLY A 53 -1.88 -1.13 -2.86
CA GLY A 53 -2.38 0.16 -2.36
C GLY A 53 -2.14 1.33 -3.30
N THR A 54 -1.84 1.06 -4.57
CA THR A 54 -1.73 2.12 -5.59
C THR A 54 -3.10 2.53 -6.09
N GLN A 55 -3.39 3.82 -6.00
CA GLN A 55 -4.55 4.45 -6.64
C GLN A 55 -4.13 5.07 -7.96
N ILE A 56 -4.95 4.86 -8.98
CA ILE A 56 -4.73 5.40 -10.33
C ILE A 56 -5.84 6.39 -10.64
N PHE A 57 -5.45 7.64 -10.86
CA PHE A 57 -6.34 8.73 -11.23
C PHE A 57 -6.11 9.14 -12.68
N ASN A 58 -7.19 9.58 -13.34
CA ASN A 58 -7.06 10.35 -14.55
C ASN A 58 -6.51 11.74 -14.18
N SER A 59 -5.34 12.10 -14.68
CA SER A 59 -4.68 13.37 -14.35
C SER A 59 -5.44 14.60 -14.85
N ASP A 60 -6.21 14.44 -15.93
CA ASP A 60 -6.92 15.54 -16.58
C ASP A 60 -8.25 15.84 -15.91
N THR A 61 -8.96 14.80 -15.43
CA THR A 61 -10.28 14.95 -14.79
C THR A 61 -10.22 14.87 -13.27
N GLY A 62 -9.14 14.33 -12.71
CA GLY A 62 -9.03 14.03 -11.26
C GLY A 62 -9.83 12.82 -10.80
N GLU A 63 -10.50 12.11 -11.70
CA GLU A 63 -11.33 10.94 -11.40
C GLU A 63 -10.48 9.73 -10.98
N LEU A 64 -10.90 9.04 -9.92
CA LEU A 64 -10.33 7.75 -9.52
C LEU A 64 -10.76 6.66 -10.50
N LEU A 65 -9.82 6.10 -11.25
CA LEU A 65 -10.09 5.02 -12.20
C LEU A 65 -10.06 3.64 -11.55
N CYS A 66 -9.10 3.40 -10.66
CA CYS A 66 -9.04 2.14 -9.89
C CYS A 66 -8.19 2.31 -8.61
N ASP A 67 -8.50 1.49 -7.61
CA ASP A 67 -7.78 1.31 -6.36
C ASP A 67 -7.31 -0.16 -6.30
N LEU A 68 -6.00 -0.39 -6.33
CA LEU A 68 -5.41 -1.71 -6.50
C LEU A 68 -4.67 -2.10 -5.20
N VAL A 69 -5.34 -2.85 -4.35
CA VAL A 69 -4.89 -3.21 -2.99
C VAL A 69 -4.34 -4.62 -2.92
N GLU A 70 -5.03 -5.60 -3.53
CA GLU A 70 -4.70 -7.02 -3.37
C GLU A 70 -3.57 -7.46 -4.30
N SER A 71 -2.57 -8.14 -3.72
CA SER A 71 -1.44 -8.68 -4.48
C SER A 71 -1.90 -9.68 -5.54
N GLY A 72 -1.28 -9.62 -6.71
CA GLY A 72 -1.63 -10.47 -7.86
C GLY A 72 -2.82 -10.01 -8.68
N THR A 73 -3.60 -9.03 -8.20
CA THR A 73 -4.71 -8.44 -8.96
C THR A 73 -4.21 -7.81 -10.26
N GLN A 74 -4.94 -8.04 -11.35
CA GLN A 74 -4.65 -7.44 -12.65
C GLN A 74 -5.87 -6.70 -13.18
N THR A 75 -5.65 -5.50 -13.66
CA THR A 75 -6.72 -4.67 -14.25
C THR A 75 -6.29 -4.11 -15.59
N THR A 76 -7.09 -4.36 -16.62
CA THR A 76 -6.89 -3.76 -17.95
C THR A 76 -7.47 -2.35 -17.94
N LEU A 77 -6.59 -1.35 -17.90
CA LEU A 77 -6.99 0.05 -17.85
C LEU A 77 -7.31 0.62 -19.24
N LEU A 78 -6.49 0.26 -20.24
CA LEU A 78 -6.66 0.74 -21.62
C LEU A 78 -6.63 -0.44 -22.58
N LYS A 79 -7.61 -0.47 -23.45
CA LYS A 79 -7.65 -1.45 -24.56
C LYS A 79 -6.90 -0.95 -25.77
N GLY A 80 -6.20 -1.85 -26.42
CA GLY A 80 -5.50 -1.57 -27.68
C GLY A 80 -6.47 -1.19 -28.80
N GLY A 81 -5.96 -0.48 -29.78
CA GLY A 81 -6.72 -0.11 -30.96
C GLY A 81 -7.16 -1.34 -31.77
N LYS A 82 -8.30 -1.24 -32.43
CA LYS A 82 -8.82 -2.30 -33.30
C LYS A 82 -8.15 -2.24 -34.68
N GLY A 83 -7.70 -3.39 -35.17
CA GLY A 83 -7.18 -3.52 -36.54
C GLY A 83 -8.25 -3.23 -37.58
N GLY A 84 -7.82 -2.72 -38.73
CA GLY A 84 -8.68 -2.51 -39.86
C GLY A 84 -9.08 -3.83 -40.55
N LEU A 85 -10.02 -3.72 -41.45
CA LEU A 85 -10.50 -4.86 -42.28
C LEU A 85 -9.88 -4.75 -43.66
N GLY A 86 -9.18 -5.80 -44.08
CA GLY A 86 -8.65 -5.90 -45.44
C GLY A 86 -9.74 -5.98 -46.50
N ASN A 87 -9.37 -5.66 -47.76
CA ASN A 87 -10.28 -5.60 -48.89
C ASN A 87 -11.10 -6.89 -49.11
N VAL A 88 -10.56 -8.04 -48.76
CA VAL A 88 -11.26 -9.35 -48.91
C VAL A 88 -12.56 -9.41 -48.12
N ARG A 89 -12.64 -8.69 -46.98
CA ARG A 89 -13.85 -8.63 -46.17
C ARG A 89 -15.01 -7.87 -46.81
N PHE A 90 -14.72 -7.08 -47.86
CA PHE A 90 -15.70 -6.30 -48.60
C PHE A 90 -16.06 -6.92 -49.96
N LYS A 91 -15.67 -8.18 -50.17
CA LYS A 91 -16.03 -8.94 -51.36
C LYS A 91 -17.55 -9.27 -51.33
N SER A 92 -18.21 -8.96 -52.44
CA SER A 92 -19.64 -9.27 -52.65
C SER A 92 -19.87 -9.88 -54.02
N ALA A 93 -21.06 -10.37 -54.27
CA ALA A 93 -21.41 -10.93 -55.59
C ALA A 93 -21.23 -9.94 -56.75
N SER A 94 -21.51 -8.65 -56.50
CA SER A 94 -21.36 -7.57 -57.50
C SER A 94 -19.95 -6.97 -57.53
N LYS A 95 -19.13 -7.16 -56.48
CA LYS A 95 -17.81 -6.58 -56.36
C LYS A 95 -16.79 -7.60 -55.89
N GLN A 96 -16.35 -8.42 -56.82
CA GLN A 96 -15.45 -9.55 -56.48
C GLN A 96 -13.98 -9.14 -56.18
N ARG A 97 -13.54 -7.94 -56.58
CA ARG A 97 -12.19 -7.41 -56.33
C ARG A 97 -12.31 -6.00 -55.76
N PRO A 98 -12.69 -5.84 -54.48
CA PRO A 98 -12.72 -4.52 -53.86
C PRO A 98 -11.31 -3.97 -53.73
N THR A 99 -11.17 -2.69 -54.06
CA THR A 99 -9.89 -1.94 -54.01
C THR A 99 -9.73 -1.13 -52.72
N TYR A 100 -10.74 -1.15 -51.84
CA TYR A 100 -10.75 -0.42 -50.55
C TYR A 100 -10.65 -1.37 -49.37
N ALA A 101 -10.11 -0.83 -48.30
CA ALA A 101 -9.98 -1.48 -47.00
C ALA A 101 -10.46 -0.52 -45.91
N GLN A 102 -10.87 -1.03 -44.78
CA GLN A 102 -11.25 -0.24 -43.64
C GLN A 102 -9.98 0.02 -42.79
N LYS A 103 -9.74 1.28 -42.45
CA LYS A 103 -8.67 1.66 -41.53
C LYS A 103 -8.98 1.15 -40.12
N GLY A 104 -7.95 0.82 -39.38
CA GLY A 104 -8.06 0.50 -37.96
C GLY A 104 -8.49 1.72 -37.13
N ILE A 105 -8.98 1.45 -35.94
CA ILE A 105 -9.32 2.46 -34.93
C ILE A 105 -8.15 2.56 -33.99
N ALA A 106 -7.63 3.77 -33.79
CA ALA A 106 -6.54 4.00 -32.85
C ALA A 106 -6.98 3.65 -31.41
N GLY A 107 -6.06 3.17 -30.61
CA GLY A 107 -6.26 3.03 -29.18
C GLY A 107 -6.36 4.37 -28.47
N THR A 108 -6.84 4.35 -27.24
CA THR A 108 -6.95 5.52 -26.37
C THR A 108 -5.61 5.78 -25.64
N SER A 109 -5.38 7.04 -25.27
CA SER A 109 -4.29 7.44 -24.38
C SER A 109 -4.85 8.23 -23.21
N LEU A 110 -4.29 8.05 -22.03
CA LEU A 110 -4.66 8.79 -20.82
C LEU A 110 -3.40 9.29 -20.12
N ASN A 111 -3.52 10.47 -19.53
CA ASN A 111 -2.57 10.97 -18.56
C ASN A 111 -2.97 10.44 -17.18
N LEU A 112 -2.08 9.70 -16.55
CA LEU A 112 -2.37 9.06 -15.28
C LEU A 112 -1.53 9.68 -14.16
N ARG A 113 -2.16 9.86 -13.01
CA ARG A 113 -1.51 10.18 -11.74
C ARG A 113 -1.59 8.94 -10.86
N LEU A 114 -0.44 8.43 -10.46
CA LEU A 114 -0.32 7.29 -9.55
C LEU A 114 -0.07 7.83 -8.15
N GLU A 115 -0.90 7.46 -7.20
CA GLU A 115 -0.72 7.75 -5.79
C GLU A 115 -0.60 6.43 -5.05
N LEU A 116 0.53 6.26 -4.36
CA LEU A 116 0.72 5.14 -3.45
C LEU A 116 0.15 5.56 -2.10
N LYS A 117 -0.95 4.95 -1.70
CA LYS A 117 -1.40 5.00 -0.32
C LYS A 117 -0.48 4.06 0.46
N LEU A 118 0.52 4.63 1.11
CA LEU A 118 1.44 3.88 1.95
C LEU A 118 0.66 3.14 3.02
N ILE A 119 0.62 1.83 2.86
CA ILE A 119 0.12 0.93 3.89
C ILE A 119 1.32 0.64 4.77
N ALA A 120 1.29 1.11 6.00
CA ALA A 120 2.22 0.62 7.00
C ALA A 120 1.87 -0.84 7.29
N HIS A 121 2.85 -1.70 7.34
CA HIS A 121 2.66 -3.10 7.71
C HIS A 121 2.30 -3.20 9.20
N VAL A 122 2.95 -2.36 10.03
CA VAL A 122 2.74 -2.28 11.47
C VAL A 122 2.29 -0.88 11.86
N GLY A 123 1.13 -0.77 12.50
CA GLY A 123 0.65 0.45 13.12
C GLY A 123 1.01 0.49 14.61
N LEU A 124 1.68 1.56 15.07
CA LEU A 124 1.97 1.76 16.48
C LEU A 124 0.81 2.45 17.18
N VAL A 125 0.33 1.85 18.24
CA VAL A 125 -0.77 2.35 19.07
C VAL A 125 -0.24 2.60 20.48
N GLY A 126 -0.50 3.76 21.06
CA GLY A 126 -0.04 4.06 22.41
C GLY A 126 -0.21 5.53 22.77
N PHE A 127 -0.14 5.84 24.04
CA PHE A 127 -0.26 7.20 24.56
C PHE A 127 0.83 8.15 24.04
N PRO A 128 0.59 9.47 24.07
CA PRO A 128 1.67 10.44 23.87
C PRO A 128 2.85 10.13 24.80
N ASN A 129 4.06 10.27 24.30
CA ASN A 129 5.30 9.98 25.04
C ASN A 129 5.51 8.53 25.51
N ALA A 130 4.71 7.55 25.08
CA ALA A 130 4.97 6.14 25.33
C ALA A 130 6.24 5.60 24.64
N GLY A 131 6.88 6.41 23.78
CA GLY A 131 8.14 6.08 23.10
C GLY A 131 7.99 5.52 21.69
N LYS A 132 6.80 5.67 21.07
CA LYS A 132 6.53 5.18 19.69
C LYS A 132 7.52 5.72 18.66
N SER A 133 7.71 7.03 18.63
CA SER A 133 8.64 7.67 17.67
C SER A 133 10.10 7.29 17.93
N THR A 134 10.48 7.10 19.20
CA THR A 134 11.80 6.59 19.58
C THR A 134 11.98 5.16 19.07
N LEU A 135 10.96 4.31 19.24
CA LEU A 135 10.99 2.93 18.78
C LEU A 135 11.16 2.85 17.26
N ILE A 136 10.42 3.66 16.50
CA ILE A 136 10.60 3.77 15.04
C ILE A 136 12.04 4.16 14.71
N SER A 137 12.58 5.17 15.38
CA SER A 137 13.93 5.66 15.10
C SER A 137 15.01 4.62 15.39
N VAL A 138 14.80 3.77 16.38
CA VAL A 138 15.73 2.71 16.76
C VAL A 138 15.66 1.51 15.82
N LEU A 139 14.45 1.13 15.40
CA LEU A 139 14.26 -0.03 14.52
C LEU A 139 14.47 0.29 13.04
N SER A 140 14.34 1.55 12.65
CA SER A 140 14.51 1.98 11.26
C SER A 140 15.98 2.19 10.91
N ASN A 141 16.43 1.56 9.82
CA ASN A 141 17.80 1.74 9.30
C ASN A 141 18.02 3.07 8.57
N ALA A 142 16.94 3.78 8.24
CA ALA A 142 16.98 5.11 7.66
C ALA A 142 16.30 6.11 8.61
N ARG A 143 16.71 7.38 8.60
CA ARG A 143 15.97 8.42 9.32
C ARG A 143 14.50 8.35 8.97
N PRO A 144 13.58 8.33 9.96
CA PRO A 144 12.17 8.31 9.72
C PRO A 144 11.79 9.37 8.69
N LYS A 145 11.16 8.98 7.61
CA LYS A 145 10.71 9.93 6.60
C LYS A 145 9.40 10.53 7.08
N ILE A 146 9.46 11.80 7.41
CA ILE A 146 8.27 12.63 7.57
C ILE A 146 7.75 12.90 6.16
N ALA A 147 6.66 12.25 5.77
CA ALA A 147 6.05 12.48 4.47
C ALA A 147 4.77 13.32 4.65
N PRO A 148 4.69 14.53 4.08
CA PRO A 148 3.46 15.29 4.06
C PRO A 148 2.48 14.59 3.11
N TYR A 149 1.44 14.01 3.65
CA TYR A 149 0.33 13.50 2.84
C TYR A 149 -0.69 14.61 2.66
N ALA A 150 -1.12 14.82 1.41
CA ALA A 150 -2.04 15.90 1.03
C ALA A 150 -3.42 15.85 1.72
N PHE A 151 -3.70 14.76 2.45
CA PHE A 151 -4.98 14.49 3.12
C PHE A 151 -4.85 14.30 4.65
N THR A 152 -3.66 14.53 5.25
CA THR A 152 -3.47 14.43 6.70
C THR A 152 -3.15 15.78 7.30
N THR A 153 -3.93 16.20 8.30
CA THR A 153 -3.61 17.37 9.15
C THR A 153 -2.47 17.07 10.12
N LEU A 154 -2.20 15.79 10.39
CA LEU A 154 -1.07 15.32 11.20
C LEU A 154 -0.16 14.49 10.32
N ILE A 155 1.14 14.77 10.40
CA ILE A 155 2.18 14.11 9.63
C ILE A 155 2.59 12.83 10.37
N PRO A 156 2.32 11.62 9.84
CA PRO A 156 2.74 10.38 10.50
C PRO A 156 4.26 10.22 10.42
N ASN A 157 4.84 9.70 11.48
CA ASN A 157 6.23 9.24 11.45
C ASN A 157 6.27 7.83 10.86
N LEU A 158 6.94 7.68 9.74
CA LEU A 158 7.13 6.39 9.09
C LEU A 158 8.57 5.94 9.22
N GLY A 159 8.77 4.67 9.56
CA GLY A 159 10.07 4.02 9.57
C GLY A 159 10.07 2.79 8.68
N VAL A 160 11.07 2.67 7.82
CA VAL A 160 11.35 1.45 7.07
C VAL A 160 12.29 0.60 7.91
N VAL A 161 11.85 -0.58 8.27
CA VAL A 161 12.55 -1.52 9.13
C VAL A 161 13.05 -2.69 8.28
N GLN A 162 14.33 -2.96 8.32
CA GLN A 162 14.95 -4.08 7.60
C GLN A 162 14.96 -5.35 8.44
N VAL A 163 14.57 -6.47 7.82
CA VAL A 163 14.62 -7.81 8.39
C VAL A 163 15.57 -8.66 7.54
N GLY A 164 16.75 -9.00 8.08
CA GLY A 164 17.75 -9.71 7.30
C GLY A 164 18.31 -8.91 6.12
N GLN A 165 18.64 -9.59 5.01
CA GLN A 165 19.32 -8.95 3.87
C GLN A 165 18.37 -8.43 2.79
N PHE A 166 17.14 -8.95 2.68
CA PHE A 166 16.27 -8.70 1.52
C PHE A 166 14.83 -8.38 1.86
N GLN A 167 14.47 -8.34 3.14
CA GLN A 167 13.09 -8.08 3.55
C GLN A 167 13.00 -6.80 4.35
N GLU A 168 11.96 -6.04 4.11
CA GLU A 168 11.67 -4.80 4.83
C GLU A 168 10.17 -4.66 5.06
N PHE A 169 9.81 -3.95 6.12
CA PHE A 169 8.44 -3.55 6.39
C PHE A 169 8.37 -2.11 6.87
N VAL A 170 7.21 -1.50 6.70
CA VAL A 170 6.99 -0.11 7.12
C VAL A 170 6.22 -0.09 8.43
N MET A 171 6.73 0.66 9.40
CA MET A 171 6.03 1.01 10.63
C MET A 171 5.52 2.43 10.57
N ALA A 172 4.33 2.66 11.10
CA ALA A 172 3.75 4.00 11.20
C ALA A 172 3.41 4.31 12.66
N ASP A 173 3.85 5.48 13.15
CA ASP A 173 3.34 6.06 14.38
C ASP A 173 1.97 6.67 14.11
N ILE A 174 1.00 6.30 14.92
CA ILE A 174 -0.38 6.75 14.87
C ILE A 174 -0.53 7.88 15.89
N PRO A 175 -0.28 9.16 15.52
CA PRO A 175 -0.50 10.26 16.43
C PRO A 175 -2.00 10.50 16.60
N GLY A 176 -2.46 10.68 17.83
CA GLY A 176 -3.77 11.27 18.11
C GLY A 176 -4.95 10.32 18.23
N ILE A 177 -4.76 9.01 18.44
CA ILE A 177 -5.87 8.15 18.88
C ILE A 177 -6.42 8.64 20.24
N ILE A 178 -5.60 9.22 21.07
CA ILE A 178 -5.90 9.50 22.51
C ILE A 178 -6.25 10.97 22.80
N SER A 179 -6.12 11.90 21.86
CA SER A 179 -6.35 13.32 22.16
C SER A 179 -7.60 13.86 21.46
N GLY A 180 -8.81 13.54 21.98
CA GLY A 180 -10.04 14.23 21.58
C GLY A 180 -10.69 13.74 20.30
N ALA A 181 -10.49 12.50 19.89
CA ALA A 181 -11.22 11.90 18.77
C ALA A 181 -12.75 11.86 19.04
N SER A 182 -13.16 11.77 20.30
CA SER A 182 -14.56 11.83 20.72
C SER A 182 -15.21 13.23 20.65
N GLU A 183 -14.40 14.29 20.54
CA GLU A 183 -14.90 15.69 20.53
C GLU A 183 -15.04 16.32 19.14
N GLY A 184 -14.96 15.53 18.06
CA GLY A 184 -15.17 16.03 16.70
C GLY A 184 -14.06 16.95 16.13
N LYS A 185 -12.96 17.17 16.86
CA LYS A 185 -11.76 17.88 16.40
C LYS A 185 -10.67 16.92 15.92
N GLY A 186 -11.06 15.66 15.72
CA GLY A 186 -10.16 14.55 15.45
C GLY A 186 -9.55 14.59 14.08
N LEU A 187 -8.46 13.88 13.99
CA LEU A 187 -7.78 13.36 12.81
C LEU A 187 -8.78 13.05 11.70
N GLY A 188 -8.50 13.56 10.52
CA GLY A 188 -9.37 13.34 9.38
C GLY A 188 -9.66 11.83 9.21
N LEU A 189 -10.94 11.50 9.06
CA LEU A 189 -11.44 10.14 8.83
C LEU A 189 -10.64 9.37 7.77
N ASP A 190 -10.00 10.08 6.86
CA ASP A 190 -9.17 9.51 5.81
C ASP A 190 -7.86 8.90 6.32
N PHE A 191 -7.24 9.49 7.35
CA PHE A 191 -6.02 8.92 7.94
C PHE A 191 -6.31 7.60 8.67
N LEU A 192 -7.42 7.52 9.33
CA LEU A 192 -7.84 6.35 10.09
C LEU A 192 -8.24 5.18 9.18
N ARG A 193 -8.81 5.47 8.00
CA ARG A 193 -8.98 4.46 6.94
C ARG A 193 -7.65 3.90 6.43
N HIS A 194 -6.55 4.65 6.56
CA HIS A 194 -5.24 4.14 6.20
C HIS A 194 -4.69 3.16 7.23
N LEU A 195 -5.09 3.30 8.50
CA LEU A 195 -4.75 2.36 9.56
C LEU A 195 -5.53 1.05 9.46
N GLU A 196 -6.74 1.10 8.96
CA GLU A 196 -7.50 -0.11 8.62
C GLU A 196 -6.76 -1.00 7.62
N ARG A 197 -5.81 -0.45 6.87
CA ARG A 197 -4.97 -1.18 5.92
C ARG A 197 -3.66 -1.70 6.50
N THR A 198 -3.34 -1.43 7.78
CA THR A 198 -2.18 -2.06 8.43
C THR A 198 -2.44 -3.54 8.63
N LYS A 199 -1.41 -4.36 8.51
CA LYS A 199 -1.52 -5.82 8.69
C LYS A 199 -1.52 -6.22 10.16
N PHE A 200 -0.82 -5.45 11.00
CA PHE A 200 -0.57 -5.76 12.39
C PHE A 200 -0.55 -4.49 13.24
N LEU A 201 -1.01 -4.56 14.48
CA LEU A 201 -0.92 -3.46 15.44
C LEU A 201 0.09 -3.77 16.52
N LEU A 202 0.91 -2.80 16.91
CA LEU A 202 1.81 -2.89 18.05
C LEU A 202 1.39 -1.87 19.10
N PHE A 203 0.84 -2.33 20.22
CA PHE A 203 0.59 -1.49 21.37
C PHE A 203 1.89 -1.21 22.10
N VAL A 204 2.21 0.07 22.29
CA VAL A 204 3.38 0.53 23.04
C VAL A 204 2.87 1.12 24.35
N LEU A 205 3.02 0.36 25.44
CA LEU A 205 2.59 0.74 26.76
C LEU A 205 3.77 1.23 27.58
N ASP A 206 3.59 2.33 28.30
CA ASP A 206 4.60 2.94 29.15
C ASP A 206 4.56 2.31 30.55
N THR A 207 5.60 1.58 30.94
CA THR A 207 5.67 0.88 32.23
C THR A 207 5.79 1.82 33.44
N THR A 208 5.98 3.12 33.24
CA THR A 208 5.99 4.11 34.33
C THR A 208 4.58 4.51 34.79
N TYR A 209 3.53 4.07 34.10
CA TYR A 209 2.13 4.27 34.43
C TYR A 209 1.39 2.92 34.53
N ASP A 210 0.13 2.95 34.94
CA ASP A 210 -0.71 1.73 34.97
C ASP A 210 -0.93 1.19 33.55
N ILE A 211 -0.33 0.03 33.28
CA ILE A 211 -0.40 -0.61 31.95
C ILE A 211 -1.77 -1.24 31.67
N HIS A 212 -2.52 -1.65 32.72
CA HIS A 212 -3.86 -2.21 32.55
C HIS A 212 -4.83 -1.12 32.10
N GLU A 213 -4.78 0.04 32.74
CA GLU A 213 -5.60 1.20 32.37
C GLU A 213 -5.28 1.66 30.96
N GLN A 214 -3.98 1.84 30.63
CA GLN A 214 -3.54 2.20 29.29
C GLN A 214 -4.07 1.22 28.23
N TYR A 215 -3.93 -0.07 28.46
CA TYR A 215 -4.37 -1.09 27.51
C TYR A 215 -5.88 -1.06 27.29
N GLN A 216 -6.68 -0.97 28.37
CA GLN A 216 -8.13 -0.94 28.29
C GLN A 216 -8.62 0.31 27.53
N GLU A 217 -8.05 1.48 27.84
CA GLU A 217 -8.41 2.73 27.18
C GLU A 217 -8.10 2.69 25.69
N LEU A 218 -6.89 2.23 25.32
CA LEU A 218 -6.50 2.09 23.92
C LEU A 218 -7.40 1.09 23.15
N ARG A 219 -7.75 -0.02 23.77
CA ARG A 219 -8.67 -1.01 23.17
C ARG A 219 -10.07 -0.45 23.00
N HIS A 220 -10.55 0.30 23.97
CA HIS A 220 -11.85 0.97 23.93
C HIS A 220 -11.89 2.01 22.80
N GLU A 221 -10.86 2.85 22.70
CA GLU A 221 -10.78 3.85 21.62
C GLU A 221 -10.71 3.22 20.24
N LEU A 222 -9.90 2.18 20.05
CA LEU A 222 -9.84 1.46 18.78
C LEU A 222 -11.19 0.85 18.40
N ALA A 223 -11.91 0.26 19.37
CA ALA A 223 -13.21 -0.33 19.12
C ALA A 223 -14.28 0.72 18.81
N HIS A 224 -14.21 1.86 19.48
CA HIS A 224 -15.12 2.98 19.20
C HIS A 224 -14.88 3.57 17.80
N PHE A 225 -13.63 3.51 17.36
CA PHE A 225 -13.19 4.07 16.10
C PHE A 225 -13.53 3.18 14.89
N SER A 226 -13.12 1.89 14.94
CA SER A 226 -13.35 0.91 13.89
C SER A 226 -13.34 -0.50 14.44
N ASN A 227 -14.43 -1.23 14.17
CA ASN A 227 -14.52 -2.65 14.52
C ASN A 227 -13.44 -3.48 13.80
N GLU A 228 -13.04 -3.07 12.61
CA GLU A 228 -11.99 -3.76 11.84
C GLU A 228 -10.63 -3.62 12.54
N LEU A 229 -10.27 -2.42 12.99
CA LEU A 229 -9.03 -2.18 13.74
C LEU A 229 -9.02 -2.93 15.08
N ALA A 230 -10.16 -2.97 15.77
CA ALA A 230 -10.28 -3.66 17.05
C ALA A 230 -10.08 -5.19 16.93
N GLN A 231 -10.34 -5.77 15.77
CA GLN A 231 -10.23 -7.21 15.51
C GLN A 231 -8.87 -7.62 14.89
N LYS A 232 -8.02 -6.66 14.58
CA LYS A 232 -6.70 -6.96 14.01
C LYS A 232 -5.80 -7.72 14.96
N ASP A 233 -4.94 -8.55 14.39
CA ASP A 233 -3.84 -9.17 15.11
C ASP A 233 -2.91 -8.10 15.69
N PHE A 234 -2.51 -8.29 16.93
CA PHE A 234 -1.68 -7.32 17.64
C PHE A 234 -0.66 -7.96 18.59
N GLY A 235 0.40 -7.21 18.84
CA GLY A 235 1.38 -7.47 19.90
C GLY A 235 1.47 -6.32 20.87
N ILE A 236 2.10 -6.55 22.01
CA ILE A 236 2.27 -5.56 23.07
C ILE A 236 3.76 -5.41 23.40
N ALA A 237 4.25 -4.18 23.33
CA ALA A 237 5.56 -3.79 23.80
C ALA A 237 5.42 -3.00 25.10
N LEU A 238 5.91 -3.53 26.21
CA LEU A 238 5.99 -2.84 27.49
C LEU A 238 7.28 -2.02 27.48
N ASN A 239 7.16 -0.74 27.16
CA ASN A 239 8.32 0.14 26.96
C ASN A 239 8.73 0.86 28.23
N LYS A 240 9.99 1.33 28.27
CA LYS A 240 10.66 2.06 29.35
C LYS A 240 10.99 1.18 30.57
N ILE A 241 11.32 -0.08 30.36
CA ILE A 241 11.79 -0.96 31.44
C ILE A 241 13.13 -0.52 32.05
N ASP A 242 13.82 0.42 31.42
CA ASP A 242 14.99 1.11 31.97
C ASP A 242 14.64 2.03 33.15
N ALA A 243 13.39 2.47 33.27
CA ALA A 243 12.90 3.31 34.37
C ALA A 243 12.32 2.50 35.54
N GLY A 244 12.18 1.17 35.43
CA GLY A 244 11.64 0.31 36.46
C GLY A 244 11.54 -1.15 36.03
N GLN A 245 11.04 -2.02 36.92
CA GLN A 245 10.77 -3.41 36.56
C GLN A 245 9.52 -3.51 35.67
N ALA A 246 9.59 -4.35 34.65
CA ALA A 246 8.42 -4.64 33.85
C ALA A 246 7.35 -5.36 34.73
N PRO A 247 6.16 -4.80 34.89
CA PRO A 247 5.10 -5.47 35.65
C PRO A 247 4.62 -6.71 34.91
N GLU A 248 4.09 -7.67 35.67
CA GLU A 248 3.39 -8.80 35.09
C GLU A 248 2.13 -8.31 34.37
N PHE A 249 2.02 -8.65 33.10
CA PHE A 249 0.88 -8.28 32.28
C PHE A 249 0.44 -9.45 31.42
N ASN A 250 -0.86 -9.69 31.36
CA ASN A 250 -1.45 -10.76 30.58
C ASN A 250 -2.56 -10.22 29.68
N ALA A 251 -2.44 -10.51 28.38
CA ALA A 251 -3.45 -10.23 27.37
C ALA A 251 -3.53 -11.44 26.42
N PRO A 252 -4.40 -12.42 26.67
CA PRO A 252 -4.44 -13.70 25.93
C PRO A 252 -4.69 -13.55 24.44
N GLN A 253 -5.23 -12.42 24.01
CA GLN A 253 -5.49 -12.10 22.59
C GLN A 253 -4.26 -11.57 21.85
N ALA A 254 -3.22 -11.15 22.59
CA ALA A 254 -2.01 -10.65 21.97
C ALA A 254 -1.16 -11.80 21.41
N ARG A 255 -0.60 -11.63 20.23
CA ARG A 255 0.33 -12.61 19.63
C ARG A 255 1.61 -12.75 20.46
N PHE A 256 2.04 -11.67 21.08
CA PHE A 256 3.15 -11.63 22.01
C PHE A 256 3.06 -10.44 22.95
N ILE A 257 3.72 -10.54 24.09
CA ILE A 257 3.95 -9.45 25.04
C ILE A 257 5.45 -9.44 25.31
N LEU A 258 6.11 -8.30 25.08
CA LEU A 258 7.56 -8.19 25.23
C LEU A 258 7.94 -6.92 25.98
N PRO A 259 8.65 -7.04 27.14
CA PRO A 259 9.28 -5.90 27.81
C PRO A 259 10.46 -5.37 26.99
N ILE A 260 10.48 -4.07 26.72
CA ILE A 260 11.53 -3.39 25.94
C ILE A 260 11.93 -2.07 26.57
N SER A 261 13.11 -1.60 26.20
CA SER A 261 13.48 -0.19 26.30
C SER A 261 13.89 0.33 24.93
N ALA A 262 13.09 1.22 24.37
CA ALA A 262 13.45 1.88 23.12
C ALA A 262 14.63 2.83 23.29
N ALA A 263 14.81 3.39 24.49
CA ALA A 263 15.91 4.33 24.79
C ALA A 263 17.27 3.61 24.86
N THR A 264 17.32 2.45 25.52
CA THR A 264 18.55 1.64 25.68
C THR A 264 18.72 0.54 24.65
N THR A 265 17.77 0.41 23.74
CA THR A 265 17.71 -0.67 22.73
C THR A 265 17.54 -2.09 23.30
N GLN A 266 17.22 -2.20 24.60
CA GLN A 266 17.04 -3.50 25.25
C GLN A 266 15.83 -4.22 24.64
N ASN A 267 16.02 -5.49 24.24
CA ASN A 267 15.04 -6.38 23.63
C ASN A 267 14.44 -5.88 22.30
N THR A 268 14.95 -4.79 21.69
CA THR A 268 14.43 -4.29 20.40
C THR A 268 14.73 -5.25 19.25
N GLY A 269 15.85 -5.96 19.27
CA GLY A 269 16.16 -7.02 18.29
C GLY A 269 15.19 -8.21 18.37
N GLN A 270 14.78 -8.61 19.59
CA GLN A 270 13.77 -9.65 19.77
C GLN A 270 12.40 -9.20 19.28
N LEU A 271 12.03 -7.93 19.55
CA LEU A 271 10.80 -7.33 19.02
C LEU A 271 10.76 -7.37 17.50
N LEU A 272 11.88 -7.04 16.85
CA LEU A 272 12.01 -7.09 15.39
C LEU A 272 11.72 -8.49 14.85
N GLN A 273 12.26 -9.54 15.48
CA GLN A 273 12.02 -10.93 15.09
C GLN A 273 10.55 -11.32 15.25
N LEU A 274 9.92 -10.96 16.37
CA LEU A 274 8.51 -11.24 16.61
C LEU A 274 7.59 -10.52 15.62
N LEU A 275 7.89 -9.28 15.26
CA LEU A 275 7.17 -8.54 14.24
C LEU A 275 7.33 -9.18 12.85
N ALA A 276 8.55 -9.61 12.50
CA ALA A 276 8.80 -10.30 11.24
C ALA A 276 8.00 -11.61 11.14
N GLN A 277 7.95 -12.40 12.22
CA GLN A 277 7.13 -13.62 12.30
C GLN A 277 5.64 -13.31 12.16
N ALA A 278 5.14 -12.28 12.86
CA ALA A 278 3.74 -11.88 12.79
C ALA A 278 3.32 -11.40 11.40
N LEU A 279 4.26 -10.84 10.63
CA LEU A 279 4.06 -10.41 9.25
C LEU A 279 4.34 -11.50 8.20
N HIS A 280 4.70 -12.71 8.63
CA HIS A 280 5.13 -13.82 7.75
C HIS A 280 6.34 -13.45 6.87
N LEU A 281 7.23 -12.63 7.40
CA LEU A 281 8.52 -12.25 6.81
C LEU A 281 9.61 -13.10 7.46
N GLY A 282 9.59 -14.40 7.26
CA GLY A 282 10.53 -15.30 7.88
C GLY A 282 10.90 -16.45 6.97
#